data_fb6312ebd2608481629c86bb9cd513b6
#
_entry.id   fb6312ebd2608481629c86bb9cd513b6
#
_cell.length_a   1.000
_cell.length_b   1.000
_cell.length_c   1.000
_cell.angle_alpha   90.00
_cell.angle_beta   90.00
_cell.angle_gamma   90.00
#
_symmetry.space_group_name_H-M   'P 1'
#
loop_
_entity.id
_entity.type
_entity.pdbx_description
1 polymer ?
#
loop_
_entity_poly.entity_id
_entity_poly.type
_entity_poly.pdbx_seq_one_letter_code
_entity_poly.pdbx_strand_id
1 'polypeptide(L)'
;MLSMIRTLREDIDTLQPASALAVANGVLNILVAGLQTLPAAQSPSLSNLTAFHLARIKRCIDARLDDPALSVGVLAAELGMSASQIHRVFKSEPLTLSQYIWDRRLEACSRDLLDPREAGRAVGEIAYGRGFSDAAHFSRAFRERFGCSPRDWRLGRHGGS
;
A
#
# COMPACT_ATOMS: atom_id res chain seq x y z
N MET A 1 -25.06 0.72 24.27
CA MET A 1 -24.11 1.60 23.60
C MET A 1 -23.55 2.69 24.52
N LEU A 2 -24.36 3.47 25.21
CA LEU A 2 -23.91 4.51 26.18
C LEU A 2 -23.08 3.97 27.36
N SER A 3 -23.38 2.77 27.88
CA SER A 3 -22.60 2.14 28.96
C SER A 3 -21.18 1.76 28.54
N MET A 4 -20.99 1.29 27.30
CA MET A 4 -19.69 0.89 26.77
C MET A 4 -18.75 2.09 26.55
N ILE A 5 -19.30 3.24 26.17
CA ILE A 5 -18.55 4.49 26.05
C ILE A 5 -18.12 5.01 27.43
N ARG A 6 -18.93 4.78 28.45
CA ARG A 6 -18.67 5.20 29.83
C ARG A 6 -17.51 4.38 30.43
N THR A 7 -17.53 3.07 30.27
CA THR A 7 -16.47 2.16 30.73
C THR A 7 -15.14 2.46 30.03
N LEU A 8 -15.17 2.72 28.71
CA LEU A 8 -13.98 3.12 27.94
C LEU A 8 -13.34 4.43 28.44
N ARG A 9 -14.16 5.35 28.96
CA ARG A 9 -13.66 6.63 29.50
C ARG A 9 -12.95 6.44 30.84
N GLU A 10 -13.39 5.48 31.65
CA GLU A 10 -12.81 5.21 32.98
C GLU A 10 -11.48 4.47 32.89
N ASP A 11 -11.27 3.65 31.85
CA ASP A 11 -10.08 2.83 31.66
C ASP A 11 -9.01 3.49 30.76
N ILE A 12 -9.33 4.62 30.10
CA ILE A 12 -8.45 5.24 29.11
C ILE A 12 -7.12 5.76 29.70
N ASP A 13 -7.16 6.18 30.97
CA ASP A 13 -5.99 6.70 31.69
C ASP A 13 -5.00 5.60 32.13
N THR A 14 -5.41 4.33 32.05
CA THR A 14 -4.59 3.16 32.42
C THR A 14 -3.98 2.44 31.23
N LEU A 15 -4.38 2.79 30.00
CA LEU A 15 -3.91 2.15 28.78
C LEU A 15 -2.51 2.63 28.37
N GLN A 16 -1.65 1.70 28.00
CA GLN A 16 -0.39 2.05 27.34
C GLN A 16 -0.68 2.80 26.03
N PRO A 17 0.16 3.78 25.62
CA PRO A 17 -0.09 4.62 24.44
C PRO A 17 -0.36 3.85 23.14
N ALA A 18 0.31 2.71 22.94
CA ALA A 18 0.09 1.85 21.80
C ALA A 18 -1.29 1.18 21.80
N SER A 19 -1.78 0.78 23.00
CA SER A 19 -3.10 0.17 23.17
C SER A 19 -4.21 1.21 23.04
N ALA A 20 -4.00 2.42 23.54
CA ALA A 20 -4.95 3.54 23.41
C ALA A 20 -5.16 3.90 21.93
N LEU A 21 -4.11 3.95 21.14
CA LEU A 21 -4.20 4.22 19.70
C LEU A 21 -4.94 3.09 18.94
N ALA A 22 -4.70 1.84 19.32
CA ALA A 22 -5.40 0.69 18.73
C ALA A 22 -6.90 0.72 19.05
N VAL A 23 -7.27 1.03 20.31
CA VAL A 23 -8.66 1.17 20.74
C VAL A 23 -9.34 2.34 20.03
N ALA A 24 -8.69 3.50 19.94
CA ALA A 24 -9.23 4.67 19.25
C ALA A 24 -9.49 4.37 17.76
N ASN A 25 -8.56 3.70 17.09
CA ASN A 25 -8.74 3.24 15.71
C ASN A 25 -9.87 2.20 15.59
N GLY A 26 -10.00 1.29 16.55
CA GLY A 26 -11.09 0.31 16.60
C GLY A 26 -12.46 0.96 16.72
N VAL A 27 -12.61 1.93 17.63
CA VAL A 27 -13.85 2.70 17.80
C VAL A 27 -14.18 3.51 16.55
N LEU A 28 -13.20 4.21 15.97
CA LEU A 28 -13.39 4.96 14.74
C LEU A 28 -13.85 4.04 13.59
N ASN A 29 -13.30 2.85 13.50
CA ASN A 29 -13.65 1.86 12.50
C ASN A 29 -15.08 1.34 12.65
N ILE A 30 -15.53 1.09 13.90
CA ILE A 30 -16.90 0.68 14.19
C ILE A 30 -17.88 1.82 13.84
N LEU A 31 -17.55 3.07 14.18
CA LEU A 31 -18.35 4.23 13.83
C LEU A 31 -18.47 4.41 12.30
N VAL A 32 -17.37 4.29 11.58
CA VAL A 32 -17.37 4.36 10.11
C VAL A 32 -18.18 3.22 9.50
N ALA A 33 -18.04 1.99 10.01
CA ALA A 33 -18.82 0.85 9.53
C ALA A 33 -20.33 1.04 9.82
N GLY A 34 -20.67 1.56 11.02
CA GLY A 34 -22.05 1.86 11.38
C GLY A 34 -22.66 2.98 10.53
N LEU A 35 -21.90 4.03 10.26
CA LEU A 35 -22.35 5.13 9.40
C LEU A 35 -22.56 4.67 7.94
N GLN A 36 -21.78 3.72 7.45
CA GLN A 36 -21.93 3.17 6.09
C GLN A 36 -23.22 2.34 5.89
N THR A 37 -23.84 1.89 6.97
CA THR A 37 -25.12 1.14 6.90
C THR A 37 -26.33 2.06 6.88
N LEU A 38 -26.18 3.36 7.13
CA LEU A 38 -27.27 4.32 7.08
C LEU A 38 -27.58 4.71 5.64
N PRO A 39 -28.89 4.86 5.26
CA PRO A 39 -29.28 5.26 3.89
C PRO A 39 -28.70 6.61 3.45
N ALA A 40 -28.33 7.47 4.39
CA ALA A 40 -27.68 8.77 4.15
C ALA A 40 -26.15 8.71 4.00
N ALA A 41 -25.53 7.53 4.05
CA ALA A 41 -24.08 7.35 4.07
C ALA A 41 -23.39 7.57 2.71
N GLN A 42 -24.11 8.04 1.71
CA GLN A 42 -23.54 8.57 0.45
C GLN A 42 -23.07 10.02 0.59
N SER A 43 -22.86 10.49 1.82
CA SER A 43 -22.39 11.83 2.10
C SER A 43 -20.95 12.06 1.58
N PRO A 44 -20.64 13.25 1.04
CA PRO A 44 -19.29 13.62 0.56
C PRO A 44 -18.17 13.39 1.61
N SER A 45 -18.51 13.41 2.88
CA SER A 45 -17.58 13.20 4.00
C SER A 45 -17.03 11.78 4.11
N LEU A 46 -17.83 10.73 3.80
CA LEU A 46 -17.37 9.34 3.84
C LEU A 46 -16.51 8.99 2.63
N SER A 47 -16.83 9.54 1.47
CA SER A 47 -15.98 9.46 0.27
C SER A 47 -14.61 10.10 0.55
N ASN A 48 -14.58 11.25 1.20
CA ASN A 48 -13.35 11.93 1.58
C ASN A 48 -12.51 11.12 2.57
N LEU A 49 -13.13 10.42 3.52
CA LEU A 49 -12.42 9.56 4.47
C LEU A 49 -11.81 8.33 3.79
N THR A 50 -12.52 7.71 2.85
CA THR A 50 -11.99 6.59 2.06
C THR A 50 -10.82 7.07 1.20
N ALA A 51 -10.93 8.21 0.53
CA ALA A 51 -9.85 8.81 -0.25
C ALA A 51 -8.63 9.15 0.62
N PHE A 52 -8.84 9.66 1.84
CA PHE A 52 -7.78 9.93 2.80
C PHE A 52 -7.03 8.65 3.21
N HIS A 53 -7.77 7.58 3.56
CA HIS A 53 -7.15 6.29 3.90
C HIS A 53 -6.40 5.69 2.71
N LEU A 54 -6.97 5.77 1.51
CA LEU A 54 -6.31 5.30 0.30
C LEU A 54 -4.98 6.04 0.06
N ALA A 55 -4.97 7.36 0.19
CA ALA A 55 -3.77 8.16 0.04
C ALA A 55 -2.70 7.81 1.11
N ARG A 56 -3.12 7.51 2.36
CA ARG A 56 -2.21 7.04 3.41
C ARG A 56 -1.60 5.68 3.08
N ILE A 57 -2.42 4.74 2.60
CA ILE A 57 -1.95 3.40 2.21
C ILE A 57 -0.94 3.52 1.07
N LYS A 58 -1.25 4.28 0.02
CA LYS A 58 -0.36 4.48 -1.13
C LYS A 58 0.98 5.10 -0.72
N ARG A 59 0.98 6.13 0.14
CA ARG A 59 2.22 6.73 0.67
C ARG A 59 3.05 5.75 1.48
N CYS A 60 2.42 4.93 2.32
CA CYS A 60 3.11 3.91 3.10
C CYS A 60 3.75 2.85 2.19
N ILE A 61 3.06 2.43 1.13
CA ILE A 61 3.59 1.53 0.11
C ILE A 61 4.80 2.16 -0.57
N ASP A 62 4.67 3.40 -1.06
CA ASP A 62 5.75 4.10 -1.79
C ASP A 62 7.00 4.31 -0.93
N ALA A 63 6.84 4.52 0.37
CA ALA A 63 7.95 4.64 1.31
C ALA A 63 8.68 3.32 1.61
N ARG A 64 8.07 2.17 1.28
CA ARG A 64 8.57 0.83 1.61
C ARG A 64 8.70 -0.09 0.40
N LEU A 65 8.75 0.44 -0.81
CA LEU A 65 8.83 -0.39 -2.03
C LEU A 65 10.04 -1.33 -2.02
N ASP A 66 11.13 -0.89 -1.38
CA ASP A 66 12.40 -1.62 -1.30
C ASP A 66 12.38 -2.78 -0.29
N ASP A 67 11.37 -2.82 0.60
CA ASP A 67 11.21 -3.85 1.61
C ASP A 67 10.57 -5.11 1.00
N PRO A 68 11.29 -6.24 0.84
CA PRO A 68 10.73 -7.47 0.29
C PRO A 68 9.62 -8.07 1.16
N ALA A 69 9.59 -7.74 2.47
CA ALA A 69 8.57 -8.20 3.41
C ALA A 69 7.29 -7.37 3.36
N LEU A 70 7.23 -6.30 2.53
CA LEU A 70 6.05 -5.45 2.40
C LEU A 70 4.82 -6.29 2.03
N SER A 71 3.84 -6.28 2.91
CA SER A 71 2.61 -7.06 2.83
C SER A 71 1.44 -6.30 3.43
N VAL A 72 0.21 -6.80 3.25
CA VAL A 72 -0.96 -6.24 3.92
C VAL A 72 -0.82 -6.23 5.44
N GLY A 73 -0.15 -7.24 6.02
CA GLY A 73 0.11 -7.32 7.47
C GLY A 73 1.03 -6.21 7.96
N VAL A 74 2.11 -5.92 7.23
CA VAL A 74 3.03 -4.81 7.53
C VAL A 74 2.31 -3.47 7.46
N LEU A 75 1.54 -3.24 6.38
CA LEU A 75 0.74 -2.02 6.22
C LEU A 75 -0.32 -1.87 7.32
N ALA A 76 -0.97 -2.97 7.70
CA ALA A 76 -1.97 -2.99 8.76
C ALA A 76 -1.38 -2.55 10.11
N ALA A 77 -0.22 -3.12 10.47
CA ALA A 77 0.49 -2.77 11.70
C ALA A 77 0.92 -1.29 11.72
N GLU A 78 1.50 -0.81 10.63
CA GLU A 78 2.01 0.57 10.55
C GLU A 78 0.90 1.62 10.52
N LEU A 79 -0.18 1.34 9.81
CA LEU A 79 -1.28 2.29 9.66
C LEU A 79 -2.31 2.22 10.79
N GLY A 80 -2.18 1.22 11.70
CA GLY A 80 -3.17 0.96 12.75
C GLY A 80 -4.54 0.57 12.16
N MET A 81 -4.53 -0.17 11.04
CA MET A 81 -5.74 -0.61 10.33
C MET A 81 -5.80 -2.13 10.31
N SER A 82 -7.01 -2.71 10.21
CA SER A 82 -7.12 -4.14 9.94
C SER A 82 -6.84 -4.44 8.46
N ALA A 83 -6.35 -5.67 8.16
CA ALA A 83 -6.15 -6.13 6.79
C ALA A 83 -7.45 -6.02 5.95
N SER A 84 -8.59 -6.35 6.54
CA SER A 84 -9.90 -6.24 5.90
C SER A 84 -10.26 -4.81 5.53
N GLN A 85 -9.88 -3.82 6.38
CA GLN A 85 -10.11 -2.41 6.07
C GLN A 85 -9.23 -1.95 4.91
N ILE A 86 -7.95 -2.33 4.89
CA ILE A 86 -7.05 -2.01 3.78
C ILE A 86 -7.61 -2.56 2.48
N HIS A 87 -8.01 -3.84 2.45
CA HIS A 87 -8.62 -4.44 1.26
C HIS A 87 -9.91 -3.73 0.84
N ARG A 88 -10.76 -3.34 1.80
CA ARG A 88 -12.01 -2.62 1.51
C ARG A 88 -11.75 -1.24 0.92
N VAL A 89 -10.80 -0.49 1.47
CA VAL A 89 -10.40 0.81 0.93
C VAL A 89 -9.82 0.65 -0.48
N PHE A 90 -9.02 -0.39 -0.70
CA PHE A 90 -8.39 -0.66 -1.99
C PHE A 90 -9.35 -1.23 -3.05
N LYS A 91 -10.55 -1.68 -2.65
CA LYS A 91 -11.56 -2.22 -3.58
C LYS A 91 -12.03 -1.20 -4.64
N SER A 92 -11.88 0.10 -4.37
CA SER A 92 -12.20 1.17 -5.33
C SER A 92 -11.11 1.38 -6.41
N GLU A 93 -9.94 0.74 -6.24
CA GLU A 93 -8.83 0.82 -7.19
C GLU A 93 -8.96 -0.26 -8.28
N PRO A 94 -8.45 -0.02 -9.49
CA PRO A 94 -8.48 -0.98 -10.58
C PRO A 94 -7.60 -2.21 -10.34
N LEU A 95 -6.58 -2.07 -9.48
CA LEU A 95 -5.63 -3.11 -9.13
C LEU A 95 -5.86 -3.59 -7.70
N THR A 96 -5.61 -4.88 -7.44
CA THR A 96 -5.50 -5.36 -6.07
C THR A 96 -4.29 -4.74 -5.37
N LEU A 97 -4.27 -4.75 -4.04
CA LEU A 97 -3.14 -4.22 -3.26
C LEU A 97 -1.80 -4.83 -3.70
N SER A 98 -1.75 -6.15 -3.89
CA SER A 98 -0.53 -6.85 -4.32
C SER A 98 -0.11 -6.44 -5.74
N GLN A 99 -1.05 -6.35 -6.67
CA GLN A 99 -0.78 -5.88 -8.03
C GLN A 99 -0.29 -4.43 -8.04
N TYR A 100 -0.86 -3.57 -7.18
CA TYR A 100 -0.41 -2.18 -7.04
C TYR A 100 1.03 -2.10 -6.53
N ILE A 101 1.39 -2.86 -5.47
CA ILE A 101 2.77 -2.91 -4.97
C ILE A 101 3.73 -3.37 -6.08
N TRP A 102 3.36 -4.42 -6.81
CA TRP A 102 4.16 -4.93 -7.92
C TRP A 102 4.35 -3.92 -9.04
N ASP A 103 3.28 -3.25 -9.47
CA ASP A 103 3.32 -2.23 -10.51
C ASP A 103 4.21 -1.05 -10.09
N ARG A 104 4.10 -0.59 -8.83
CA ARG A 104 4.96 0.47 -8.29
C ARG A 104 6.44 0.07 -8.24
N ARG A 105 6.74 -1.18 -7.88
CA ARG A 105 8.12 -1.70 -7.92
C ARG A 105 8.68 -1.75 -9.34
N LEU A 106 7.87 -2.21 -10.30
CA LEU A 106 8.27 -2.23 -11.72
C LEU A 106 8.53 -0.82 -12.25
N GLU A 107 7.69 0.15 -11.91
CA GLU A 107 7.90 1.55 -12.25
C GLU A 107 9.18 2.14 -11.61
N ALA A 108 9.48 1.77 -10.35
CA ALA A 108 10.73 2.18 -9.72
C ALA A 108 11.94 1.60 -10.45
N CYS A 109 11.92 0.29 -10.75
CA CYS A 109 12.97 -0.36 -11.54
C CYS A 109 13.15 0.27 -12.94
N SER A 110 12.06 0.63 -13.62
CA SER A 110 12.15 1.25 -14.96
C SER A 110 12.86 2.59 -14.92
N ARG A 111 12.67 3.38 -13.86
CA ARG A 111 13.40 4.65 -13.66
C ARG A 111 14.87 4.41 -13.33
N ASP A 112 15.16 3.47 -12.42
CA ASP A 112 16.54 3.14 -12.03
C ASP A 112 17.36 2.60 -13.20
N LEU A 113 16.74 1.78 -14.07
CA LEU A 113 17.40 1.25 -15.27
C LEU A 113 17.83 2.35 -16.23
N LEU A 114 17.20 3.49 -16.24
CA LEU A 114 17.53 4.66 -17.07
C LEU A 114 18.41 5.68 -16.34
N ASP A 115 18.62 5.54 -15.03
CA ASP A 115 19.45 6.46 -14.25
C ASP A 115 20.94 6.19 -14.54
N PRO A 116 21.71 7.17 -15.05
CA PRO A 116 23.15 7.02 -15.28
C PRO A 116 23.93 6.62 -14.01
N ARG A 117 23.47 6.99 -12.83
CA ARG A 117 24.10 6.63 -11.55
C ARG A 117 23.99 5.12 -11.25
N GLU A 118 22.99 4.46 -11.81
CA GLU A 118 22.72 3.04 -11.66
C GLU A 118 23.28 2.19 -12.83
N ALA A 119 23.97 2.82 -13.79
CA ALA A 119 24.45 2.16 -15.03
C ALA A 119 25.39 0.98 -14.75
N GLY A 120 26.18 1.05 -13.67
CA GLY A 120 27.12 -0.01 -13.26
C GLY A 120 26.50 -1.20 -12.55
N ARG A 121 25.24 -1.08 -12.09
CA ARG A 121 24.55 -2.15 -11.34
C ARG A 121 23.93 -3.17 -12.30
N ALA A 122 23.99 -4.45 -11.92
CA ALA A 122 23.30 -5.49 -12.66
C ALA A 122 21.77 -5.29 -12.59
N VAL A 123 21.06 -5.70 -13.64
CA VAL A 123 19.58 -5.64 -13.71
C VAL A 123 18.94 -6.36 -12.52
N GLY A 124 19.49 -7.52 -12.12
CA GLY A 124 19.04 -8.28 -10.96
C GLY A 124 19.24 -7.53 -9.65
N GLU A 125 20.35 -6.81 -9.48
CA GLU A 125 20.63 -6.02 -8.27
C GLU A 125 19.65 -4.86 -8.11
N ILE A 126 19.27 -4.21 -9.23
CA ILE A 126 18.23 -3.19 -9.22
C ILE A 126 16.87 -3.80 -8.79
N ALA A 127 16.52 -4.96 -9.35
CA ALA A 127 15.29 -5.66 -8.98
C ALA A 127 15.26 -6.04 -7.50
N TYR A 128 16.34 -6.64 -6.97
CA TYR A 128 16.45 -6.99 -5.55
C TYR A 128 16.39 -5.75 -4.66
N GLY A 129 17.03 -4.66 -5.05
CA GLY A 129 16.98 -3.38 -4.34
C GLY A 129 15.57 -2.75 -4.30
N ARG A 130 14.66 -3.17 -5.16
CA ARG A 130 13.26 -2.76 -5.19
C ARG A 130 12.31 -3.84 -4.67
N GLY A 131 12.82 -4.77 -3.85
CA GLY A 131 12.01 -5.74 -3.12
C GLY A 131 11.54 -6.94 -3.95
N PHE A 132 12.09 -7.19 -5.14
CA PHE A 132 11.89 -8.44 -5.85
C PHE A 132 12.76 -9.53 -5.24
N SER A 133 12.26 -10.75 -5.14
CA SER A 133 13.00 -11.92 -4.63
C SER A 133 13.52 -12.84 -5.74
N ASP A 134 13.04 -12.67 -6.97
CA ASP A 134 13.38 -13.51 -8.13
C ASP A 134 13.55 -12.65 -9.38
N ALA A 135 14.76 -12.66 -9.92
CA ALA A 135 15.12 -11.89 -11.13
C ALA A 135 14.45 -12.42 -12.40
N ALA A 136 14.16 -13.74 -12.47
CA ALA A 136 13.48 -14.31 -13.63
C ALA A 136 12.00 -13.91 -13.63
N HIS A 137 11.36 -13.95 -12.47
CA HIS A 137 9.98 -13.47 -12.31
C HIS A 137 9.88 -11.97 -12.60
N PHE A 138 10.80 -11.17 -12.05
CA PHE A 138 10.90 -9.74 -12.37
C PHE A 138 10.99 -9.50 -13.88
N SER A 139 11.89 -10.19 -14.58
CA SER A 139 12.11 -9.98 -16.03
C SER A 139 10.87 -10.31 -16.87
N ARG A 140 10.11 -11.34 -16.49
CA ARG A 140 8.82 -11.68 -17.12
C ARG A 140 7.77 -10.60 -16.88
N ALA A 141 7.58 -10.20 -15.63
CA ALA A 141 6.60 -9.17 -15.25
C ALA A 141 6.95 -7.81 -15.88
N PHE A 142 8.23 -7.48 -15.94
CA PHE A 142 8.71 -6.25 -16.61
C PHE A 142 8.38 -6.24 -18.09
N ARG A 143 8.66 -7.35 -18.80
CA ARG A 143 8.32 -7.47 -20.22
C ARG A 143 6.81 -7.41 -20.46
N GLU A 144 6.02 -8.03 -19.61
CA GLU A 144 4.55 -7.98 -19.70
C GLU A 144 4.03 -6.54 -19.52
N ARG A 145 4.63 -5.79 -18.61
CA ARG A 145 4.20 -4.41 -18.28
C ARG A 145 4.69 -3.36 -19.28
N PHE A 146 5.92 -3.50 -19.80
CA PHE A 146 6.58 -2.48 -20.62
C PHE A 146 6.85 -2.92 -22.07
N GLY A 147 6.50 -4.13 -22.46
CA GLY A 147 6.63 -4.65 -23.82
C GLY A 147 8.03 -5.11 -24.22
N CYS A 148 9.07 -4.84 -23.42
CA CYS A 148 10.45 -5.23 -23.72
C CYS A 148 11.20 -5.71 -22.48
N SER A 149 12.38 -6.33 -22.66
CA SER A 149 13.17 -6.78 -21.52
C SER A 149 13.77 -5.61 -20.73
N PRO A 150 14.06 -5.78 -19.40
CA PRO A 150 14.76 -4.75 -18.62
C PRO A 150 16.08 -4.32 -19.23
N ARG A 151 16.80 -5.25 -19.91
CA ARG A 151 18.07 -4.96 -20.58
C ARG A 151 17.86 -4.07 -21.81
N ASP A 152 16.84 -4.37 -22.62
CA ASP A 152 16.51 -3.56 -23.81
C ASP A 152 16.01 -2.18 -23.38
N TRP A 153 15.23 -2.12 -22.29
CA TRP A 153 14.80 -0.87 -21.67
C TRP A 153 15.97 0.02 -21.31
N ARG A 154 16.98 -0.52 -20.58
CA ARG A 154 18.22 0.19 -20.24
C ARG A 154 18.97 0.73 -21.46
N LEU A 155 18.95 0.00 -22.58
CA LEU A 155 19.62 0.39 -23.84
C LEU A 155 18.78 1.37 -24.68
N GLY A 156 17.64 1.86 -24.20
CA GLY A 156 16.75 2.74 -24.93
C GLY A 156 16.03 2.05 -26.10
N ARG A 157 16.00 0.72 -26.13
CA ARG A 157 15.36 -0.08 -27.19
C ARG A 157 13.88 -0.36 -26.89
N HIS A 158 13.19 0.60 -26.31
CA HIS A 158 11.76 0.55 -26.00
C HIS A 158 11.05 1.50 -26.96
N GLY A 159 10.32 0.98 -27.93
CA GLY A 159 9.51 1.81 -28.80
C GLY A 159 9.66 1.55 -30.30
N GLY A 160 10.09 0.36 -30.68
CA GLY A 160 10.08 -0.08 -32.05
C GLY A 160 9.02 -1.18 -32.26
N SER A 161 7.76 -0.82 -32.47
CA SER A 161 6.75 -1.60 -33.20
C SER A 161 5.66 -0.66 -33.68
#